data_4a6eb25107fb308b1e8439fb5a0267cb
#
_entry.id   4a6eb25107fb308b1e8439fb5a0267cb
#
_cell.length_a   1.000
_cell.length_b   1.000
_cell.length_c   1.000
_cell.angle_alpha   90.00
_cell.angle_beta   90.00
_cell.angle_gamma   90.00
#
_symmetry.space_group_name_H-M   'P 1'
#
loop_
_entity.id
_entity.type
_entity.pdbx_description
1 polymer ?
#
loop_
_entity_poly.entity_id
_entity_poly.type
_entity_poly.pdbx_seq_one_letter_code
_entity_poly.pdbx_strand_id
1 'polypeptide(L)'
;MLKDLIERLRDGSAEEYLCRLYEKIEKSRLNGFTTLAKESALEEARQFDKSPGQGLLSGLPIAIKECISTRGIETNCSSNILRGYIPPYDAHVIERLKAEGAIIMGKTNMDEFAMGTSTETSCFGPTRNPWDIDAVPGGSSGGSAAVVAGGEAPCSLGSDTGGSVRCPASFCGIVGLKPTYGLVSRYGLVAYANSLEQIGPLTHTVQDTALLLEVISGHDKRDSTSAPRPAQSYLEGLDEGVAGMKIGIPREYFGEGVAPAVEKAP
;
A
#
# COMPACT_ATOMS: atom_id res chain seq x y z
N MET A 1 -5.25 -11.69 10.42
CA MET A 1 -5.91 -10.48 9.85
C MET A 1 -5.38 -9.23 10.56
N LEU A 2 -5.48 -8.05 9.94
CA LEU A 2 -5.00 -6.80 10.57
C LEU A 2 -5.72 -6.50 11.89
N LYS A 3 -7.02 -6.79 11.97
CA LYS A 3 -7.76 -6.62 13.26
C LYS A 3 -7.11 -7.40 14.41
N ASP A 4 -6.80 -8.68 14.20
CA ASP A 4 -6.16 -9.50 15.24
C ASP A 4 -4.74 -9.00 15.59
N LEU A 5 -4.04 -8.45 14.58
CA LEU A 5 -2.74 -7.83 14.82
C LEU A 5 -2.88 -6.56 15.67
N ILE A 6 -3.83 -5.68 15.34
CA ILE A 6 -4.11 -4.45 16.10
C ILE A 6 -4.47 -4.75 17.55
N GLU A 7 -5.32 -5.77 17.80
CA GLU A 7 -5.63 -6.22 19.15
C GLU A 7 -4.38 -6.71 19.89
N ARG A 8 -3.57 -7.54 19.25
CA ARG A 8 -2.29 -8.01 19.83
C ARG A 8 -1.29 -6.87 20.09
N LEU A 9 -1.28 -5.81 19.27
CA LEU A 9 -0.43 -4.65 19.51
C LEU A 9 -0.91 -3.82 20.70
N ARG A 10 -2.22 -3.73 20.92
CA ARG A 10 -2.79 -3.06 22.12
C ARG A 10 -2.49 -3.79 23.42
N ASP A 11 -2.47 -5.14 23.39
CA ASP A 11 -2.22 -5.97 24.55
C ASP A 11 -0.72 -6.29 24.76
N GLY A 12 0.11 -6.02 23.75
CA GLY A 12 1.52 -6.35 23.70
C GLY A 12 2.42 -5.12 23.55
N SER A 13 3.34 -5.17 22.59
CA SER A 13 4.23 -4.05 22.27
C SER A 13 4.36 -3.83 20.78
N ALA A 14 3.93 -2.65 20.33
CA ALA A 14 4.12 -2.18 18.95
C ALA A 14 5.60 -1.92 18.66
N GLU A 15 6.37 -1.44 19.66
CA GLU A 15 7.81 -1.23 19.51
C GLU A 15 8.52 -2.56 19.24
N GLU A 16 8.26 -3.60 20.02
CA GLU A 16 8.90 -4.92 19.83
C GLU A 16 8.51 -5.52 18.48
N TYR A 17 7.24 -5.40 18.08
CA TYR A 17 6.80 -5.87 16.78
C TYR A 17 7.51 -5.14 15.63
N LEU A 18 7.61 -3.83 15.72
CA LEU A 18 8.28 -3.00 14.72
C LEU A 18 9.78 -3.26 14.65
N CYS A 19 10.45 -3.49 15.80
CA CYS A 19 11.84 -3.91 15.85
C CYS A 19 12.08 -5.21 15.06
N ARG A 20 11.21 -6.22 15.27
CA ARG A 20 11.28 -7.50 14.53
C ARG A 20 11.11 -7.31 13.03
N LEU A 21 10.24 -6.40 12.60
CA LEU A 21 10.08 -6.07 11.17
C LEU A 21 11.36 -5.44 10.61
N TYR A 22 11.95 -4.47 11.31
CA TYR A 22 13.19 -3.83 10.85
C TYR A 22 14.37 -4.81 10.81
N GLU A 23 14.51 -5.70 11.78
CA GLU A 23 15.52 -6.78 11.74
C GLU A 23 15.33 -7.72 10.54
N LYS A 24 14.08 -7.99 10.16
CA LYS A 24 13.75 -8.78 8.97
C LYS A 24 14.13 -8.04 7.71
N ILE A 25 13.81 -6.74 7.61
CA ILE A 25 14.14 -5.88 6.47
C ILE A 25 15.65 -5.78 6.28
N GLU A 26 16.44 -5.61 7.36
CA GLU A 26 17.90 -5.54 7.31
C GLU A 26 18.55 -6.82 6.73
N LYS A 27 17.90 -7.98 6.88
CA LYS A 27 18.37 -9.28 6.36
C LYS A 27 17.79 -9.60 4.98
N SER A 28 16.90 -8.75 4.49
CA SER A 28 16.14 -8.99 3.27
C SER A 28 16.97 -8.75 2.00
N ARG A 29 16.64 -9.52 0.96
CA ARG A 29 17.16 -9.34 -0.40
C ARG A 29 16.12 -8.75 -1.36
N LEU A 30 14.94 -8.38 -0.85
CA LEU A 30 13.82 -7.93 -1.69
C LEU A 30 14.04 -6.54 -2.29
N ASN A 31 14.85 -5.68 -1.64
CA ASN A 31 14.99 -4.27 -2.00
C ASN A 31 13.62 -3.57 -2.12
N GLY A 32 12.73 -3.88 -1.17
CA GLY A 32 11.35 -3.39 -1.16
C GLY A 32 11.19 -1.98 -0.58
N PHE A 33 12.12 -1.55 0.28
CA PHE A 33 12.13 -0.19 0.85
C PHE A 33 13.26 0.65 0.26
N THR A 34 13.00 1.95 0.08
CA THR A 34 13.97 2.98 -0.30
C THR A 34 14.43 3.79 0.91
N THR A 35 13.51 4.03 1.84
CA THR A 35 13.74 4.81 3.05
C THR A 35 12.98 4.17 4.22
N LEU A 36 13.67 3.93 5.34
CA LEU A 36 13.06 3.48 6.58
C LEU A 36 12.90 4.68 7.53
N ALA A 37 11.71 4.84 8.09
CA ALA A 37 11.41 5.84 9.11
C ALA A 37 11.68 5.31 10.53
N LYS A 38 12.78 4.56 10.71
CA LYS A 38 13.04 3.72 11.89
C LYS A 38 12.95 4.50 13.20
N GLU A 39 13.62 5.65 13.28
CA GLU A 39 13.68 6.43 14.52
C GLU A 39 12.30 6.99 14.91
N SER A 40 11.62 7.67 13.98
CA SER A 40 10.29 8.24 14.23
C SER A 40 9.24 7.17 14.48
N ALA A 41 9.26 6.08 13.73
CA ALA A 41 8.30 5.00 13.87
C ALA A 41 8.45 4.26 15.22
N LEU A 42 9.67 4.02 15.68
CA LEU A 42 9.92 3.43 17.00
C LEU A 42 9.51 4.38 18.14
N GLU A 43 9.71 5.69 17.98
CA GLU A 43 9.24 6.66 18.97
C GLU A 43 7.69 6.70 19.03
N GLU A 44 7.02 6.70 17.88
CA GLU A 44 5.55 6.60 17.82
C GLU A 44 5.05 5.29 18.45
N ALA A 45 5.73 4.17 18.20
CA ALA A 45 5.41 2.88 18.81
C ALA A 45 5.57 2.89 20.33
N ARG A 46 6.65 3.49 20.87
CA ARG A 46 6.83 3.66 22.32
C ARG A 46 5.75 4.52 22.96
N GLN A 47 5.33 5.57 22.26
CA GLN A 47 4.25 6.42 22.74
C GLN A 47 2.92 5.66 22.75
N PHE A 48 2.65 4.89 21.70
CA PHE A 48 1.49 4.00 21.64
C PHE A 48 1.49 2.97 22.78
N ASP A 49 2.62 2.28 23.03
CA ASP A 49 2.74 1.27 24.09
C ASP A 49 2.46 1.86 25.50
N LYS A 50 2.79 3.14 25.72
CA LYS A 50 2.46 3.84 26.98
C LYS A 50 0.98 4.22 27.11
N SER A 51 0.30 4.48 26.00
CA SER A 51 -1.09 4.92 25.97
C SER A 51 -1.76 4.49 24.66
N PRO A 52 -2.18 3.21 24.57
CA PRO A 52 -2.80 2.68 23.36
C PRO A 52 -4.03 3.48 22.93
N GLY A 53 -4.03 3.94 21.68
CA GLY A 53 -5.17 4.66 21.10
C GLY A 53 -6.33 3.74 20.74
N GLN A 54 -7.47 4.35 20.37
CA GLN A 54 -8.71 3.63 20.00
C GLN A 54 -9.01 3.68 18.49
N GLY A 55 -8.13 4.28 17.66
CA GLY A 55 -8.32 4.34 16.21
C GLY A 55 -8.33 2.96 15.54
N LEU A 56 -8.93 2.88 14.37
CA LEU A 56 -9.08 1.63 13.61
C LEU A 56 -7.75 0.96 13.26
N LEU A 57 -6.66 1.72 13.18
CA LEU A 57 -5.32 1.24 12.82
C LEU A 57 -4.30 1.46 13.96
N SER A 58 -4.77 1.61 15.18
CA SER A 58 -3.94 1.94 16.35
C SER A 58 -2.74 1.01 16.51
N GLY A 59 -1.54 1.60 16.45
CA GLY A 59 -0.26 0.90 16.57
C GLY A 59 0.17 0.08 15.35
N LEU A 60 -0.63 0.05 14.28
CA LEU A 60 -0.34 -0.75 13.09
C LEU A 60 0.76 -0.10 12.23
N PRO A 61 1.91 -0.78 12.00
CA PRO A 61 2.89 -0.31 11.03
C PRO A 61 2.36 -0.43 9.60
N ILE A 62 2.60 0.61 8.79
CA ILE A 62 2.22 0.60 7.37
C ILE A 62 3.35 1.13 6.50
N ALA A 63 3.57 0.48 5.36
CA ALA A 63 4.55 0.89 4.36
C ALA A 63 3.88 1.74 3.26
N ILE A 64 4.56 2.78 2.78
CA ILE A 64 4.00 3.80 1.90
C ILE A 64 4.80 3.90 0.61
N LYS A 65 4.15 3.78 -0.56
CA LYS A 65 4.82 3.97 -1.85
C LYS A 65 5.51 5.32 -1.96
N GLU A 66 6.69 5.33 -2.58
CA GLU A 66 7.56 6.51 -2.70
C GLU A 66 6.90 7.76 -3.29
N CYS A 67 5.88 7.63 -4.14
CA CYS A 67 5.18 8.78 -4.74
C CYS A 67 4.13 9.44 -3.82
N ILE A 68 3.89 8.92 -2.62
CA ILE A 68 2.91 9.49 -1.67
C ILE A 68 3.63 10.38 -0.68
N SER A 69 3.41 11.70 -0.75
CA SER A 69 4.06 12.70 0.11
C SER A 69 3.83 12.41 1.58
N THR A 70 4.92 12.29 2.33
CA THR A 70 4.90 12.02 3.76
C THR A 70 5.79 13.05 4.45
N ARG A 71 5.21 13.90 5.30
CA ARG A 71 5.94 14.97 5.99
C ARG A 71 7.13 14.43 6.75
N GLY A 72 8.30 15.04 6.52
CA GLY A 72 9.52 14.72 7.23
C GLY A 72 10.24 13.45 6.74
N ILE A 73 9.68 12.73 5.76
CA ILE A 73 10.30 11.53 5.17
C ILE A 73 10.55 11.78 3.69
N GLU A 74 11.76 11.48 3.22
CA GLU A 74 12.12 11.66 1.82
C GLU A 74 11.09 11.02 0.88
N THR A 75 10.69 11.75 -0.16
CA THR A 75 9.71 11.33 -1.16
C THR A 75 10.27 11.65 -2.55
N ASN A 76 10.99 10.71 -3.14
CA ASN A 76 11.77 10.92 -4.36
C ASN A 76 11.22 10.19 -5.60
N CYS A 77 10.10 9.46 -5.49
CA CYS A 77 9.52 8.68 -6.59
C CYS A 77 10.48 7.69 -7.23
N SER A 78 11.42 7.14 -6.45
CA SER A 78 12.51 6.27 -6.91
C SER A 78 13.35 6.87 -8.06
N SER A 79 13.50 8.21 -8.04
CA SER A 79 14.22 9.00 -9.04
C SER A 79 15.32 9.86 -8.42
N ASN A 80 16.45 9.95 -9.11
CA ASN A 80 17.52 10.88 -8.73
C ASN A 80 17.11 12.36 -8.88
N ILE A 81 16.06 12.67 -9.65
CA ILE A 81 15.56 14.05 -9.86
C ILE A 81 15.04 14.65 -8.55
N LEU A 82 14.34 13.85 -7.73
CA LEU A 82 13.77 14.28 -6.46
C LEU A 82 14.57 13.81 -5.24
N ARG A 83 15.79 13.31 -5.43
CA ARG A 83 16.64 12.87 -4.30
C ARG A 83 16.86 14.01 -3.30
N GLY A 84 16.59 13.70 -2.02
CA GLY A 84 16.69 14.68 -0.92
C GLY A 84 15.43 15.56 -0.75
N TYR A 85 14.38 15.36 -1.56
CA TYR A 85 13.13 16.08 -1.36
C TYR A 85 12.36 15.54 -0.16
N ILE A 86 12.17 16.36 0.85
CA ILE A 86 11.39 16.06 2.05
C ILE A 86 10.13 16.92 2.02
N PRO A 87 8.94 16.33 1.85
CA PRO A 87 7.69 17.09 1.82
C PRO A 87 7.43 17.84 3.14
N PRO A 88 6.99 19.11 3.07
CA PRO A 88 6.58 19.87 4.26
C PRO A 88 5.16 19.56 4.73
N TYR A 89 4.46 18.63 4.06
CA TYR A 89 3.07 18.25 4.31
C TYR A 89 2.84 16.75 4.09
N ASP A 90 1.78 16.24 4.67
CA ASP A 90 1.30 14.87 4.44
C ASP A 90 0.28 14.84 3.29
N ALA A 91 0.29 13.79 2.50
CA ALA A 91 -0.82 13.45 1.60
C ALA A 91 -2.09 13.19 2.43
N HIS A 92 -3.27 13.42 1.85
CA HIS A 92 -4.55 13.19 2.55
C HIS A 92 -4.64 11.78 3.16
N VAL A 93 -4.24 10.76 2.41
CA VAL A 93 -4.26 9.38 2.91
C VAL A 93 -3.34 9.19 4.12
N ILE A 94 -2.21 9.88 4.19
CA ILE A 94 -1.28 9.83 5.33
C ILE A 94 -1.90 10.51 6.56
N GLU A 95 -2.56 11.67 6.37
CA GLU A 95 -3.31 12.33 7.44
C GLU A 95 -4.39 11.40 8.02
N ARG A 96 -5.13 10.69 7.14
CA ARG A 96 -6.17 9.72 7.54
C ARG A 96 -5.58 8.53 8.30
N LEU A 97 -4.49 7.95 7.80
CA LEU A 97 -3.82 6.83 8.48
C LEU A 97 -3.33 7.22 9.87
N LYS A 98 -2.67 8.38 10.00
CA LYS A 98 -2.19 8.89 11.29
C LYS A 98 -3.34 9.20 12.25
N ALA A 99 -4.45 9.76 11.75
CA ALA A 99 -5.64 10.04 12.58
C ALA A 99 -6.24 8.77 13.17
N GLU A 100 -6.12 7.63 12.49
CA GLU A 100 -6.54 6.31 12.97
C GLU A 100 -5.43 5.54 13.72
N GLY A 101 -4.30 6.20 13.99
CA GLY A 101 -3.23 5.68 14.82
C GLY A 101 -2.27 4.73 14.13
N ALA A 102 -2.21 4.69 12.79
CA ALA A 102 -1.20 3.94 12.06
C ALA A 102 0.19 4.57 12.19
N ILE A 103 1.22 3.74 12.23
CA ILE A 103 2.63 4.13 12.30
C ILE A 103 3.27 3.98 10.92
N ILE A 104 3.79 5.07 10.36
CA ILE A 104 4.45 5.04 9.05
C ILE A 104 5.87 4.47 9.22
N MET A 105 6.10 3.26 8.72
CA MET A 105 7.37 2.57 8.92
C MET A 105 8.44 2.85 7.86
N GLY A 106 8.05 3.38 6.69
CA GLY A 106 9.00 3.69 5.62
C GLY A 106 8.34 3.84 4.26
N LYS A 107 9.19 4.14 3.27
CA LYS A 107 8.82 4.34 1.86
C LYS A 107 9.24 3.15 1.03
N THR A 108 8.34 2.67 0.17
CA THR A 108 8.57 1.48 -0.65
C THR A 108 9.00 1.81 -2.06
N ASN A 109 9.90 0.98 -2.59
CA ASN A 109 10.45 1.09 -3.92
C ASN A 109 9.37 0.97 -5.00
N MET A 110 9.61 1.61 -6.14
CA MET A 110 8.66 1.68 -7.24
C MET A 110 9.39 1.88 -8.57
N ASP A 111 8.72 1.67 -9.70
CA ASP A 111 9.21 2.18 -10.97
C ASP A 111 9.29 3.71 -10.93
N GLU A 112 10.34 4.29 -11.53
CA GLU A 112 10.60 5.73 -11.52
C GLU A 112 9.37 6.52 -11.96
N PHE A 113 8.90 7.48 -11.14
CA PHE A 113 7.66 8.26 -11.35
C PHE A 113 6.42 7.44 -11.70
N ALA A 114 6.32 6.22 -11.19
CA ALA A 114 5.25 5.26 -11.47
C ALA A 114 5.15 4.82 -12.94
N MET A 115 6.17 5.09 -13.76
CA MET A 115 6.25 4.71 -15.17
C MET A 115 6.92 3.34 -15.33
N GLY A 116 6.17 2.27 -15.16
CA GLY A 116 6.67 0.90 -15.34
C GLY A 116 5.71 -0.14 -14.79
N THR A 117 6.05 -1.39 -15.01
CA THR A 117 5.23 -2.56 -14.65
C THR A 117 6.03 -3.66 -13.96
N SER A 118 7.31 -3.41 -13.62
CA SER A 118 8.22 -4.44 -13.09
C SER A 118 9.01 -4.01 -11.85
N THR A 119 9.07 -2.71 -11.55
CA THR A 119 9.89 -2.11 -10.49
C THR A 119 11.40 -2.34 -10.71
N GLU A 120 11.83 -2.25 -11.99
CA GLU A 120 13.23 -2.34 -12.41
C GLU A 120 13.84 -0.96 -12.71
N THR A 121 13.01 0.06 -12.97
CA THR A 121 13.49 1.39 -13.39
C THR A 121 13.89 2.31 -12.24
N SER A 122 13.81 1.82 -11.01
CA SER A 122 14.17 2.57 -9.80
C SER A 122 15.66 2.94 -9.76
N CYS A 123 15.97 4.16 -9.35
CA CYS A 123 17.35 4.57 -9.06
C CYS A 123 18.00 3.86 -7.87
N PHE A 124 17.21 3.13 -7.06
CA PHE A 124 17.68 2.28 -5.96
C PHE A 124 17.92 0.83 -6.39
N GLY A 125 17.77 0.53 -7.69
CA GLY A 125 17.82 -0.82 -8.24
C GLY A 125 16.48 -1.57 -8.15
N PRO A 126 16.41 -2.75 -8.79
CA PRO A 126 15.18 -3.52 -8.92
C PRO A 126 14.72 -4.11 -7.58
N THR A 127 13.41 -4.10 -7.36
CA THR A 127 12.78 -4.90 -6.31
C THR A 127 12.65 -6.35 -6.77
N ARG A 128 12.74 -7.30 -5.85
CA ARG A 128 12.65 -8.73 -6.10
C ARG A 128 11.31 -9.30 -5.64
N ASN A 129 10.86 -10.35 -6.32
CA ASN A 129 9.66 -11.08 -5.93
C ASN A 129 9.99 -12.02 -4.74
N PRO A 130 9.23 -12.00 -3.65
CA PRO A 130 9.52 -12.86 -2.49
C PRO A 130 9.35 -14.36 -2.75
N TRP A 131 8.60 -14.74 -3.79
CA TRP A 131 8.41 -16.14 -4.17
C TRP A 131 9.55 -16.67 -5.06
N ASP A 132 10.16 -15.79 -5.83
CA ASP A 132 11.32 -16.10 -6.68
C ASP A 132 12.19 -14.85 -6.78
N ILE A 133 13.35 -14.88 -6.14
CA ILE A 133 14.25 -13.72 -6.03
C ILE A 133 14.83 -13.26 -7.39
N ASP A 134 14.78 -14.10 -8.40
CA ASP A 134 15.22 -13.78 -9.75
C ASP A 134 14.10 -13.23 -10.64
N ALA A 135 12.85 -13.28 -10.14
CA ALA A 135 11.68 -12.73 -10.81
C ALA A 135 11.36 -11.30 -10.33
N VAL A 136 10.64 -10.56 -11.18
CA VAL A 136 10.11 -9.23 -10.85
C VAL A 136 8.85 -9.34 -9.98
N PRO A 137 8.60 -8.38 -9.07
CA PRO A 137 7.39 -8.36 -8.25
C PRO A 137 6.17 -7.78 -9.00
N GLY A 138 6.34 -7.35 -10.27
CA GLY A 138 5.41 -6.46 -10.94
C GLY A 138 5.61 -5.01 -10.53
N GLY A 139 4.81 -4.09 -11.06
CA GLY A 139 4.94 -2.66 -10.81
C GLY A 139 3.72 -1.85 -11.30
N SER A 140 3.79 -0.58 -11.03
CA SER A 140 4.88 0.22 -10.46
C SER A 140 4.96 0.18 -8.93
N SER A 141 4.03 -0.41 -8.19
CA SER A 141 4.06 -0.54 -6.72
C SER A 141 4.71 -1.86 -6.28
N GLY A 142 5.79 -2.30 -6.95
CA GLY A 142 6.41 -3.60 -6.68
C GLY A 142 7.02 -3.70 -5.29
N GLY A 143 7.65 -2.64 -4.80
CA GLY A 143 8.15 -2.59 -3.42
C GLY A 143 7.02 -2.76 -2.41
N SER A 144 5.89 -2.04 -2.60
CA SER A 144 4.71 -2.15 -1.73
C SER A 144 4.14 -3.56 -1.68
N ALA A 145 4.10 -4.25 -2.83
CA ALA A 145 3.62 -5.64 -2.88
C ALA A 145 4.64 -6.62 -2.27
N ALA A 146 5.91 -6.47 -2.62
CA ALA A 146 6.96 -7.37 -2.17
C ALA A 146 7.14 -7.37 -0.65
N VAL A 147 7.09 -6.18 0.00
CA VAL A 147 7.24 -6.10 1.47
C VAL A 147 6.07 -6.74 2.21
N VAL A 148 4.85 -6.65 1.67
CA VAL A 148 3.67 -7.33 2.25
C VAL A 148 3.79 -8.83 2.05
N ALA A 149 3.98 -9.30 0.82
CA ALA A 149 4.10 -10.73 0.52
C ALA A 149 5.29 -11.38 1.23
N GLY A 150 6.40 -10.66 1.38
CA GLY A 150 7.58 -11.09 2.13
C GLY A 150 7.41 -11.01 3.65
N GLY A 151 6.31 -10.43 4.15
CA GLY A 151 6.04 -10.24 5.59
C GLY A 151 7.01 -9.25 6.24
N GLU A 152 7.50 -8.28 5.50
CA GLU A 152 8.30 -7.14 5.99
C GLU A 152 7.43 -5.97 6.46
N ALA A 153 6.19 -5.95 6.01
CA ALA A 153 5.15 -5.05 6.47
C ALA A 153 3.81 -5.79 6.52
N PRO A 154 2.92 -5.51 7.49
CA PRO A 154 1.61 -6.14 7.54
C PRO A 154 0.67 -5.67 6.42
N CYS A 155 0.86 -4.45 5.95
CA CYS A 155 0.11 -3.84 4.86
C CYS A 155 0.87 -2.67 4.25
N SER A 156 0.43 -2.22 3.07
CA SER A 156 1.02 -1.05 2.41
C SER A 156 0.01 -0.27 1.57
N LEU A 157 0.38 0.96 1.19
CA LEU A 157 -0.30 1.72 0.15
C LEU A 157 0.55 1.76 -1.12
N GLY A 158 -0.12 1.61 -2.26
CA GLY A 158 0.41 1.84 -3.61
C GLY A 158 -0.38 2.89 -4.37
N SER A 159 -0.04 3.09 -5.63
CA SER A 159 -0.83 3.89 -6.59
C SER A 159 -1.03 3.09 -7.87
N ASP A 160 -2.20 3.22 -8.48
CA ASP A 160 -2.61 2.46 -9.67
C ASP A 160 -3.24 3.37 -10.71
N THR A 161 -2.62 3.44 -11.86
CA THR A 161 -3.10 4.13 -13.05
C THR A 161 -3.64 3.12 -14.06
N GLY A 162 -2.82 2.18 -14.47
CA GLY A 162 -3.12 1.14 -15.45
C GLY A 162 -2.82 -0.28 -14.96
N GLY A 163 -2.79 -0.50 -13.64
CA GLY A 163 -2.48 -1.80 -13.02
C GLY A 163 -1.46 -1.74 -11.89
N SER A 164 -0.94 -0.57 -11.56
CA SER A 164 0.25 -0.46 -10.68
C SER A 164 0.05 -0.83 -9.20
N VAL A 165 -1.13 -1.20 -8.75
CA VAL A 165 -1.43 -1.91 -7.49
C VAL A 165 -1.80 -3.36 -7.80
N ARG A 166 -2.71 -3.56 -8.76
CA ARG A 166 -3.28 -4.88 -9.11
C ARG A 166 -2.25 -5.83 -9.71
N CYS A 167 -1.38 -5.32 -10.61
CA CYS A 167 -0.32 -6.12 -11.25
C CYS A 167 0.67 -6.67 -10.21
N PRO A 168 1.33 -5.83 -9.37
CA PRO A 168 2.26 -6.36 -8.39
C PRO A 168 1.57 -7.19 -7.30
N ALA A 169 0.33 -6.90 -6.94
CA ALA A 169 -0.43 -7.76 -6.03
C ALA A 169 -0.62 -9.16 -6.60
N SER A 170 -0.97 -9.27 -7.89
CA SER A 170 -1.12 -10.55 -8.59
C SER A 170 0.21 -11.32 -8.66
N PHE A 171 1.32 -10.64 -9.00
CA PHE A 171 2.64 -11.27 -9.11
C PHE A 171 3.20 -11.73 -7.76
N CYS A 172 2.84 -11.03 -6.68
CA CYS A 172 3.28 -11.36 -5.33
C CYS A 172 2.27 -12.22 -4.55
N GLY A 173 1.10 -12.57 -5.13
CA GLY A 173 0.11 -13.44 -4.50
C GLY A 173 -0.58 -12.83 -3.28
N ILE A 174 -0.89 -11.52 -3.34
CA ILE A 174 -1.60 -10.77 -2.29
C ILE A 174 -2.83 -10.06 -2.87
N VAL A 175 -3.60 -9.40 -2.02
CA VAL A 175 -4.77 -8.60 -2.44
C VAL A 175 -4.34 -7.15 -2.69
N GLY A 176 -4.62 -6.65 -3.88
CA GLY A 176 -4.41 -5.25 -4.26
C GLY A 176 -5.68 -4.64 -4.85
N LEU A 177 -6.14 -3.54 -4.29
CA LEU A 177 -7.36 -2.87 -4.74
C LEU A 177 -7.05 -1.50 -5.36
N LYS A 178 -7.50 -1.30 -6.60
CA LYS A 178 -7.63 0.03 -7.18
C LYS A 178 -9.05 0.55 -6.92
N PRO A 179 -9.23 1.53 -6.03
CA PRO A 179 -10.55 2.11 -5.77
C PRO A 179 -11.15 2.77 -7.01
N THR A 180 -12.47 2.96 -6.99
CA THR A 180 -13.15 3.79 -7.99
C THR A 180 -12.58 5.20 -7.99
N TYR A 181 -12.35 5.77 -9.17
CA TYR A 181 -11.80 7.12 -9.34
C TYR A 181 -12.59 8.16 -8.53
N GLY A 182 -11.86 9.01 -7.80
CA GLY A 182 -12.42 10.02 -6.93
C GLY A 182 -12.85 9.54 -5.53
N LEU A 183 -12.75 8.23 -5.23
CA LEU A 183 -13.10 7.69 -3.92
C LEU A 183 -12.03 7.99 -2.86
N VAL A 184 -10.77 7.99 -3.26
CA VAL A 184 -9.61 8.32 -2.43
C VAL A 184 -8.98 9.59 -2.97
N SER A 185 -8.72 10.57 -2.11
CA SER A 185 -8.07 11.82 -2.49
C SER A 185 -6.65 11.56 -3.01
N ARG A 186 -6.29 12.26 -4.08
CA ARG A 186 -4.94 12.30 -4.66
C ARG A 186 -4.09 13.45 -4.15
N TYR A 187 -4.62 14.27 -3.21
CA TYR A 187 -3.83 15.34 -2.61
C TYR A 187 -2.57 14.77 -1.97
N GLY A 188 -1.41 15.25 -2.43
CA GLY A 188 -0.10 14.79 -1.99
C GLY A 188 0.43 13.54 -2.72
N LEU A 189 -0.28 13.02 -3.72
CA LEU A 189 0.25 12.03 -4.64
C LEU A 189 1.03 12.71 -5.75
N VAL A 190 2.29 12.32 -5.98
CA VAL A 190 3.04 12.72 -7.18
C VAL A 190 2.46 11.94 -8.36
N ALA A 191 1.84 12.68 -9.27
CA ALA A 191 1.00 12.10 -10.30
C ALA A 191 1.78 11.44 -11.44
N TYR A 192 1.25 10.32 -11.96
CA TYR A 192 1.60 9.76 -13.26
C TYR A 192 0.57 10.17 -14.34
N ALA A 193 -0.70 9.79 -14.14
CA ALA A 193 -1.79 10.18 -15.04
C ALA A 193 -3.03 10.59 -14.22
N ASN A 194 -3.18 11.89 -14.03
CA ASN A 194 -4.19 12.51 -13.16
C ASN A 194 -5.64 12.07 -13.40
N SER A 195 -5.97 11.66 -14.64
CA SER A 195 -7.33 11.27 -15.01
C SER A 195 -7.67 9.82 -14.71
N LEU A 196 -6.71 9.01 -14.23
CA LEU A 196 -6.89 7.56 -14.09
C LEU A 196 -6.47 7.03 -12.72
N GLU A 197 -5.45 7.63 -12.11
CA GLU A 197 -4.80 7.03 -10.94
C GLU A 197 -5.57 7.18 -9.64
N GLN A 198 -5.40 6.17 -8.79
CA GLN A 198 -5.87 6.17 -7.41
C GLN A 198 -4.82 5.56 -6.49
N ILE A 199 -4.79 6.02 -5.25
CA ILE A 199 -4.07 5.34 -4.18
C ILE A 199 -4.92 4.15 -3.73
N GLY A 200 -4.29 2.99 -3.55
CA GLY A 200 -4.98 1.78 -3.14
C GLY A 200 -4.17 0.92 -2.18
N PRO A 201 -4.85 0.14 -1.34
CA PRO A 201 -4.23 -0.75 -0.37
C PRO A 201 -3.70 -2.04 -1.00
N LEU A 202 -2.62 -2.59 -0.39
CA LEU A 202 -2.09 -3.93 -0.63
C LEU A 202 -2.00 -4.67 0.71
N THR A 203 -2.62 -5.84 0.79
CA THR A 203 -2.79 -6.62 2.02
C THR A 203 -2.86 -8.12 1.73
N HIS A 204 -2.91 -8.95 2.77
CA HIS A 204 -3.05 -10.40 2.60
C HIS A 204 -4.50 -10.88 2.39
N THR A 205 -5.50 -10.10 2.85
CA THR A 205 -6.91 -10.52 2.79
C THR A 205 -7.82 -9.41 2.26
N VAL A 206 -8.98 -9.79 1.75
CA VAL A 206 -10.01 -8.84 1.28
C VAL A 206 -10.54 -8.01 2.46
N GLN A 207 -10.70 -8.61 3.64
CA GLN A 207 -11.13 -7.92 4.86
C GLN A 207 -10.14 -6.83 5.28
N ASP A 208 -8.82 -7.11 5.21
CA ASP A 208 -7.78 -6.14 5.52
C ASP A 208 -7.76 -4.99 4.49
N THR A 209 -8.00 -5.32 3.21
CA THR A 209 -8.13 -4.34 2.13
C THR A 209 -9.33 -3.41 2.37
N ALA A 210 -10.47 -3.97 2.77
CA ALA A 210 -11.69 -3.21 3.07
C ALA A 210 -11.48 -2.26 4.27
N LEU A 211 -10.81 -2.74 5.33
CA LEU A 211 -10.46 -1.92 6.49
C LEU A 211 -9.58 -0.71 6.10
N LEU A 212 -8.54 -0.93 5.31
CA LEU A 212 -7.69 0.17 4.86
C LEU A 212 -8.43 1.12 3.93
N LEU A 213 -9.28 0.61 3.02
CA LEU A 213 -10.09 1.44 2.14
C LEU A 213 -11.05 2.33 2.94
N GLU A 214 -11.68 1.82 3.99
CA GLU A 214 -12.55 2.59 4.88
C GLU A 214 -11.80 3.78 5.50
N VAL A 215 -10.58 3.56 5.93
CA VAL A 215 -9.74 4.62 6.50
C VAL A 215 -9.33 5.66 5.48
N ILE A 216 -8.82 5.26 4.30
CA ILE A 216 -8.23 6.19 3.33
C ILE A 216 -9.26 6.86 2.40
N SER A 217 -10.49 6.34 2.32
CA SER A 217 -11.55 6.91 1.47
C SER A 217 -12.20 8.13 2.12
N GLY A 218 -12.81 8.98 1.29
CA GLY A 218 -13.59 10.11 1.73
C GLY A 218 -13.30 11.38 0.92
N HIS A 219 -14.20 12.37 1.08
CA HIS A 219 -14.11 13.63 0.35
C HIS A 219 -13.01 14.53 0.90
N ASP A 220 -12.19 15.05 0.01
CA ASP A 220 -11.15 16.04 0.30
C ASP A 220 -11.29 17.26 -0.64
N LYS A 221 -11.55 18.42 -0.07
CA LYS A 221 -11.73 19.69 -0.83
C LYS A 221 -10.46 20.14 -1.56
N ARG A 222 -9.28 19.59 -1.22
CA ARG A 222 -7.99 19.90 -1.86
C ARG A 222 -7.79 19.12 -3.17
N ASP A 223 -8.57 18.06 -3.41
CA ASP A 223 -8.60 17.32 -4.68
C ASP A 223 -9.94 17.56 -5.37
N SER A 224 -9.94 18.34 -6.46
CA SER A 224 -11.13 18.69 -7.21
C SER A 224 -11.88 17.49 -7.82
N THR A 225 -11.23 16.34 -7.90
CA THR A 225 -11.82 15.10 -8.41
C THR A 225 -12.34 14.18 -7.31
N SER A 226 -12.09 14.53 -6.05
CA SER A 226 -12.59 13.78 -4.90
C SER A 226 -14.12 13.84 -4.84
N ALA A 227 -14.77 12.68 -4.94
CA ALA A 227 -16.22 12.58 -4.99
C ALA A 227 -16.84 12.93 -3.62
N PRO A 228 -17.87 13.81 -3.57
CA PRO A 228 -18.56 14.16 -2.34
C PRO A 228 -19.52 13.04 -1.92
N ARG A 229 -18.95 11.93 -1.44
CA ARG A 229 -19.73 10.78 -0.95
C ARG A 229 -19.62 10.69 0.57
N PRO A 230 -20.67 10.23 1.27
CA PRO A 230 -20.59 9.95 2.69
C PRO A 230 -19.56 8.82 2.95
N ALA A 231 -19.02 8.78 4.16
CA ALA A 231 -18.24 7.64 4.64
C ALA A 231 -19.09 6.37 4.54
N GLN A 232 -18.47 5.30 4.11
CA GLN A 232 -19.14 4.00 3.91
C GLN A 232 -18.30 2.92 4.57
N SER A 233 -18.95 1.97 5.25
CA SER A 233 -18.27 0.75 5.68
C SER A 233 -18.12 -0.20 4.49
N TYR A 234 -16.88 -0.62 4.24
CA TYR A 234 -16.56 -1.62 3.23
C TYR A 234 -16.41 -3.02 3.81
N LEU A 235 -16.56 -3.14 5.13
CA LEU A 235 -16.56 -4.43 5.83
C LEU A 235 -17.94 -5.06 5.86
N GLU A 236 -19.01 -4.25 5.74
CA GLU A 236 -20.38 -4.75 5.68
C GLU A 236 -20.60 -5.53 4.38
N GLY A 237 -21.29 -6.67 4.48
CA GLY A 237 -21.68 -7.48 3.33
C GLY A 237 -20.59 -8.37 2.74
N LEU A 238 -19.36 -8.34 3.24
CA LEU A 238 -18.27 -9.19 2.70
C LEU A 238 -18.58 -10.71 2.81
N ASP A 239 -19.35 -11.10 3.81
CA ASP A 239 -19.69 -12.50 4.06
C ASP A 239 -21.06 -12.92 3.43
N GLU A 240 -21.75 -11.99 2.76
CA GLU A 240 -23.07 -12.28 2.13
C GLU A 240 -22.96 -13.13 0.86
N GLY A 241 -21.74 -13.28 0.34
CA GLY A 241 -21.47 -14.02 -0.89
C GLY A 241 -21.93 -13.29 -2.16
N VAL A 242 -21.88 -13.99 -3.28
CA VAL A 242 -22.19 -13.44 -4.62
C VAL A 242 -23.33 -14.14 -5.33
N ALA A 243 -24.15 -14.91 -4.60
CA ALA A 243 -25.28 -15.65 -5.19
C ALA A 243 -26.24 -14.70 -5.91
N GLY A 244 -26.54 -14.99 -7.17
CA GLY A 244 -27.41 -14.16 -8.01
C GLY A 244 -26.78 -12.94 -8.68
N MET A 245 -25.52 -12.63 -8.39
CA MET A 245 -24.78 -11.59 -9.12
C MET A 245 -24.43 -12.06 -10.54
N LYS A 246 -24.44 -11.12 -11.49
CA LYS A 246 -23.98 -11.38 -12.86
C LYS A 246 -22.52 -10.96 -12.98
N ILE A 247 -21.65 -11.90 -13.28
CA ILE A 247 -20.22 -11.66 -13.50
C ILE A 247 -19.96 -11.63 -15.00
N GLY A 248 -19.42 -10.51 -15.51
CA GLY A 248 -18.99 -10.37 -16.90
C GLY A 248 -17.55 -10.84 -17.06
N ILE A 249 -17.28 -11.63 -18.10
CA ILE A 249 -15.93 -12.07 -18.50
C ILE A 249 -15.58 -11.36 -19.82
N PRO A 250 -14.72 -10.30 -19.82
CA PRO A 250 -14.34 -9.60 -21.05
C PRO A 250 -13.48 -10.52 -21.93
N ARG A 251 -13.88 -10.72 -23.18
CA ARG A 251 -13.11 -11.53 -24.14
C ARG A 251 -11.70 -10.97 -24.40
N GLU A 252 -11.56 -9.64 -24.31
CA GLU A 252 -10.33 -8.91 -24.53
C GLU A 252 -9.24 -9.23 -23.50
N TYR A 253 -9.59 -9.84 -22.36
CA TYR A 253 -8.63 -10.25 -21.33
C TYR A 253 -7.98 -11.60 -21.58
N PHE A 254 -8.53 -12.38 -22.54
CA PHE A 254 -8.10 -13.74 -22.86
C PHE A 254 -7.56 -13.79 -24.30
N GLY A 255 -6.50 -13.02 -24.57
CA GLY A 255 -5.81 -12.99 -25.85
C GLY A 255 -4.64 -13.97 -25.93
N GLU A 256 -3.92 -13.97 -27.07
CA GLU A 256 -2.70 -14.74 -27.25
C GLU A 256 -1.68 -14.41 -26.14
N GLY A 257 -1.05 -15.43 -25.57
CA GLY A 257 -0.02 -15.31 -24.53
C GLY A 257 -0.53 -15.46 -23.10
N VAL A 258 -1.84 -15.59 -22.89
CA VAL A 258 -2.39 -15.93 -21.56
C VAL A 258 -2.08 -17.40 -21.25
N ALA A 259 -1.47 -17.65 -20.08
CA ALA A 259 -1.14 -19.01 -19.68
C ALA A 259 -2.43 -19.84 -19.46
N PRO A 260 -2.47 -21.14 -19.90
CA PRO A 260 -3.64 -21.98 -19.76
C PRO A 260 -4.16 -22.13 -18.32
N ALA A 261 -3.28 -21.97 -17.32
CA ALA A 261 -3.66 -22.00 -15.92
C ALA A 261 -4.49 -20.75 -15.52
N VAL A 262 -4.21 -19.59 -16.15
CA VAL A 262 -4.98 -18.35 -15.92
C VAL A 262 -6.33 -18.41 -16.60
N GLU A 263 -6.41 -18.97 -17.82
CA GLU A 263 -7.67 -19.17 -18.54
C GLU A 263 -8.65 -20.11 -17.82
N LYS A 264 -8.11 -21.07 -17.05
CA LYS A 264 -8.90 -22.07 -16.30
C LYS A 264 -9.22 -21.64 -14.88
N ALA A 265 -8.66 -20.54 -14.40
CA ALA A 265 -8.98 -20.02 -13.07
C ALA A 265 -10.42 -19.48 -13.09
N PRO A 266 -11.26 -19.86 -12.10
CA PRO A 266 -12.67 -19.45 -12.03
C PRO A 266 -12.85 -17.95 -11.76
#